data_156cf5301216b0aa069e1c9194e2f09f
#
_entry.id   156cf5301216b0aa069e1c9194e2f09f
#
_cell.length_a   1.000
_cell.length_b   1.000
_cell.length_c   1.000
_cell.angle_alpha   90.00
_cell.angle_beta   90.00
_cell.angle_gamma   90.00
#
_symmetry.space_group_name_H-M   'P 1'
#
loop_
_entity.id
_entity.type
_entity.pdbx_description
1 polymer ?
#
loop_
_entity_poly.entity_id
_entity_poly.type
_entity_poly.pdbx_seq_one_letter_code
_entity_poly.pdbx_strand_id
1 'polypeptide(L)'
;MANTQAMCTSFLGELMTATHNFGTAPLRAATTADTFKAALYVTTATINASTTAYSATGEVSGTGYTAGGVSVTNATAPTATNSSSTAGTAYWTPSASITYTTVTLTTAFDTV
;
A
#
# COMPACT_ATOMS: atom_id res chain seq x y z
N MET A 1 8.97 8.02 -17.91
CA MET A 1 8.29 9.01 -17.07
C MET A 1 8.32 8.48 -15.64
N ALA A 2 8.63 9.31 -14.66
CA ALA A 2 8.51 8.92 -13.27
C ALA A 2 7.04 8.62 -12.93
N ASN A 3 6.80 7.64 -12.06
CA ASN A 3 5.46 7.33 -11.59
C ASN A 3 4.93 8.50 -10.73
N THR A 4 3.63 8.73 -10.79
CA THR A 4 2.97 9.76 -9.98
C THR A 4 2.33 9.08 -8.78
N GLN A 5 2.55 9.64 -7.61
CA GLN A 5 1.85 9.17 -6.40
C GLN A 5 0.35 9.36 -6.58
N ALA A 6 -0.40 8.28 -6.46
CA ALA A 6 -1.84 8.31 -6.59
C ALA A 6 -2.48 7.16 -5.81
N MET A 7 -3.69 7.41 -5.31
CA MET A 7 -4.55 6.36 -4.79
C MET A 7 -5.44 5.85 -5.92
N CYS A 8 -5.54 4.53 -6.08
CA CYS A 8 -6.38 3.94 -7.12
C CYS A 8 -7.85 4.31 -6.88
N THR A 9 -8.55 4.69 -7.95
CA THR A 9 -9.96 5.08 -7.88
C THR A 9 -10.86 3.92 -7.43
N SER A 10 -10.54 2.70 -7.85
CA SER A 10 -11.23 1.49 -7.37
C SER A 10 -11.11 1.32 -5.86
N PHE A 11 -9.90 1.50 -5.32
CA PHE A 11 -9.65 1.41 -3.88
C PHE A 11 -10.46 2.44 -3.08
N LEU A 12 -10.59 3.67 -3.59
CA LEU A 12 -11.47 4.67 -2.96
C LEU A 12 -12.94 4.21 -2.91
N GLY A 13 -13.44 3.61 -3.99
CA GLY A 13 -14.78 3.03 -4.03
C GLY A 13 -14.94 1.88 -3.02
N GLU A 14 -13.96 1.02 -2.93
CA GLU A 14 -13.92 -0.12 -2.01
C GLU A 14 -13.88 0.33 -0.55
N LEU A 15 -13.15 1.41 -0.23
CA LEU A 15 -13.19 2.05 1.10
C LEU A 15 -14.60 2.55 1.44
N MET A 16 -15.29 3.17 0.48
CA MET A 16 -16.67 3.67 0.68
C MET A 16 -17.66 2.53 0.93
N THR A 17 -17.42 1.36 0.37
CA THR A 17 -18.28 0.17 0.57
C THR A 17 -17.83 -0.69 1.76
N ALA A 18 -16.84 -0.23 2.54
CA ALA A 18 -16.27 -0.94 3.67
C ALA A 18 -15.70 -2.32 3.31
N THR A 19 -15.15 -2.46 2.10
CA THR A 19 -14.55 -3.70 1.61
C THR A 19 -13.22 -3.99 2.29
N HIS A 20 -12.43 -2.94 2.62
CA HIS A 20 -11.12 -3.07 3.23
C HIS A 20 -11.15 -2.91 4.75
N ASN A 21 -10.30 -3.71 5.40
CA ASN A 21 -10.09 -3.67 6.84
C ASN A 21 -8.61 -3.45 7.17
N PHE A 22 -8.28 -2.28 7.69
CA PHE A 22 -6.91 -1.88 8.05
C PHE A 22 -6.48 -2.29 9.47
N GLY A 23 -7.32 -2.92 10.24
CA GLY A 23 -6.97 -3.24 11.62
C GLY A 23 -8.07 -3.92 12.43
N THR A 24 -7.99 -3.79 13.75
CA THR A 24 -8.84 -4.49 14.71
C THR A 24 -10.06 -3.69 15.17
N ALA A 25 -10.32 -2.53 14.60
CA ALA A 25 -11.47 -1.69 14.96
C ALA A 25 -12.80 -2.38 14.61
N PRO A 26 -13.92 -1.97 15.22
CA PRO A 26 -15.22 -2.55 14.91
C PRO A 26 -15.56 -2.34 13.44
N LEU A 27 -15.92 -3.43 12.77
CA LEU A 27 -16.06 -3.50 11.34
C LEU A 27 -17.50 -3.78 10.97
N ARG A 28 -17.95 -3.17 9.89
CA ARG A 28 -19.31 -3.41 9.39
C ARG A 28 -19.40 -4.65 8.51
N ALA A 29 -18.36 -4.94 7.74
CA ALA A 29 -18.40 -6.01 6.74
C ALA A 29 -17.23 -7.00 6.88
N ALA A 30 -15.99 -6.54 6.94
CA ALA A 30 -14.83 -7.42 7.05
C ALA A 30 -14.50 -7.73 8.51
N THR A 31 -14.37 -8.99 8.84
CA THR A 31 -14.04 -9.46 10.20
C THR A 31 -12.56 -9.75 10.38
N THR A 32 -11.81 -9.83 9.29
CA THR A 32 -10.37 -10.08 9.26
C THR A 32 -9.66 -8.91 8.60
N ALA A 33 -8.55 -8.45 9.17
CA ALA A 33 -7.73 -7.40 8.57
C ALA A 33 -7.17 -7.85 7.22
N ASP A 34 -7.12 -6.94 6.26
CA ASP A 34 -6.49 -7.18 4.97
C ASP A 34 -4.98 -7.35 5.13
N THR A 35 -4.39 -8.11 4.23
CA THR A 35 -2.93 -8.25 4.15
C THR A 35 -2.42 -7.32 3.06
N PHE A 36 -1.56 -6.38 3.45
CA PHE A 36 -0.91 -5.46 2.52
C PHE A 36 0.49 -5.93 2.18
N LYS A 37 0.92 -5.61 0.96
CA LYS A 37 2.30 -5.85 0.51
C LYS A 37 2.87 -4.59 -0.11
N ALA A 38 4.17 -4.39 0.07
CA ALA A 38 4.93 -3.35 -0.59
C ALA A 38 5.72 -3.97 -1.75
N ALA A 39 5.39 -3.61 -2.96
CA ALA A 39 6.08 -4.04 -4.18
C ALA A 39 6.80 -2.85 -4.82
N LEU A 40 7.99 -3.07 -5.37
CA LEU A 40 8.83 -2.02 -5.92
C LEU A 40 8.72 -1.98 -7.45
N TYR A 41 8.51 -0.81 -8.02
CA TYR A 41 8.32 -0.64 -9.46
C TYR A 41 9.38 0.29 -10.07
N VAL A 42 9.79 -0.03 -11.31
CA VAL A 42 10.72 0.80 -12.08
C VAL A 42 10.04 2.07 -12.59
N THR A 43 10.83 3.09 -12.93
CA THR A 43 10.37 4.40 -13.42
C THR A 43 9.47 4.33 -14.66
N THR A 44 9.52 3.23 -15.40
CA THR A 44 8.73 3.03 -16.63
C THR A 44 7.46 2.22 -16.40
N ALA A 45 7.21 1.78 -15.18
CA ALA A 45 5.96 1.10 -14.84
C ALA A 45 4.76 2.05 -15.00
N THR A 46 3.61 1.49 -15.35
CA THR A 46 2.37 2.26 -15.47
C THR A 46 1.50 1.99 -14.24
N ILE A 47 1.86 2.58 -13.12
CA ILE A 47 1.10 2.53 -11.87
C ILE A 47 0.52 3.91 -11.60
N ASN A 48 -0.79 4.02 -11.53
CA ASN A 48 -1.49 5.31 -11.40
C ASN A 48 -2.91 5.11 -10.83
N ALA A 49 -3.69 6.18 -10.79
CA ALA A 49 -5.06 6.17 -10.28
C ALA A 49 -6.02 5.22 -11.03
N SER A 50 -5.67 4.79 -12.24
CA SER A 50 -6.48 3.83 -13.02
C SER A 50 -6.11 2.36 -12.73
N THR A 51 -5.09 2.11 -11.93
CA THR A 51 -4.69 0.75 -11.56
C THR A 51 -5.78 0.12 -10.70
N THR A 52 -6.24 -1.08 -11.09
CA THR A 52 -7.33 -1.78 -10.40
C THR A 52 -6.92 -3.10 -9.77
N ALA A 53 -5.69 -3.57 -10.05
CA ALA A 53 -5.17 -4.82 -9.52
C ALA A 53 -3.65 -4.82 -9.55
N TYR A 54 -3.06 -5.69 -8.74
CA TYR A 54 -1.62 -5.95 -8.82
C TYR A 54 -1.24 -6.44 -10.21
N SER A 55 -0.11 -5.93 -10.70
CA SER A 55 0.53 -6.37 -11.94
C SER A 55 2.03 -6.51 -11.73
N ALA A 56 2.61 -7.59 -12.18
CA ALA A 56 4.07 -7.76 -12.18
C ALA A 56 4.76 -6.99 -13.33
N THR A 57 3.99 -6.36 -14.23
CA THR A 57 4.56 -5.58 -15.32
C THR A 57 5.22 -4.31 -14.78
N GLY A 58 6.51 -4.19 -14.99
CA GLY A 58 7.30 -3.07 -14.46
C GLY A 58 7.71 -3.21 -13.00
N GLU A 59 7.40 -4.33 -12.34
CA GLU A 59 7.96 -4.63 -11.04
C GLU A 59 9.46 -4.92 -11.18
N VAL A 60 10.25 -4.53 -10.18
CA VAL A 60 11.70 -4.79 -10.20
C VAL A 60 11.99 -6.29 -10.09
N SER A 61 13.19 -6.66 -10.50
CA SER A 61 13.73 -8.01 -10.31
C SER A 61 15.13 -7.96 -9.73
N GLY A 62 15.56 -9.05 -9.12
CA GLY A 62 16.88 -9.14 -8.54
C GLY A 62 17.02 -10.30 -7.55
N THR A 63 18.25 -10.56 -7.14
CA THR A 63 18.54 -11.60 -6.17
C THR A 63 17.89 -11.24 -4.82
N GLY A 64 17.17 -12.18 -4.23
CA GLY A 64 16.50 -11.99 -2.94
C GLY A 64 15.18 -11.21 -3.00
N TYR A 65 14.80 -10.65 -4.15
CA TYR A 65 13.51 -10.01 -4.33
C TYR A 65 12.46 -11.03 -4.78
N THR A 66 11.31 -11.00 -4.15
CA THR A 66 10.14 -11.83 -4.52
C THR A 66 9.06 -10.95 -5.12
N ALA A 67 8.57 -11.30 -6.31
CA ALA A 67 7.47 -10.60 -6.96
C ALA A 67 6.23 -10.51 -6.06
N GLY A 68 5.56 -9.38 -6.10
CA GLY A 68 4.50 -9.03 -5.16
C GLY A 68 5.02 -8.36 -3.88
N GLY A 69 6.34 -8.22 -3.72
CA GLY A 69 6.96 -7.51 -2.62
C GLY A 69 6.88 -8.21 -1.26
N VAL A 70 7.18 -7.46 -0.21
CA VAL A 70 7.17 -7.94 1.17
C VAL A 70 5.87 -7.60 1.88
N SER A 71 5.50 -8.41 2.86
CA SER A 71 4.30 -8.15 3.67
C SER A 71 4.48 -6.93 4.55
N VAL A 72 3.45 -6.11 4.61
CA VAL A 72 3.34 -4.96 5.51
C VAL A 72 2.60 -5.43 6.75
N THR A 73 3.23 -5.34 7.91
CA THR A 73 2.62 -5.78 9.17
C THR A 73 1.65 -4.71 9.68
N ASN A 74 0.37 -5.05 9.72
CA ASN A 74 -0.66 -4.14 10.24
C ASN A 74 -0.42 -3.86 11.73
N ALA A 75 -0.48 -2.59 12.11
CA ALA A 75 -0.18 -2.19 13.48
C ALA A 75 -1.43 -1.95 14.29
N THR A 76 -2.13 -0.92 13.90
CA THR A 76 -3.22 -0.32 14.67
C THR A 76 -4.35 0.04 13.73
N ALA A 77 -5.53 0.23 14.29
CA ALA A 77 -6.63 0.80 13.52
C ALA A 77 -6.25 2.18 12.96
N PRO A 78 -6.78 2.57 11.80
CA PRO A 78 -6.64 3.92 11.28
C PRO A 78 -7.05 4.97 12.31
N THR A 79 -6.30 6.06 12.36
CA THR A 79 -6.46 7.14 13.35
C THR A 79 -6.67 8.47 12.64
N ALA A 80 -7.44 9.35 13.24
CA ALA A 80 -7.59 10.74 12.82
C ALA A 80 -7.21 11.70 13.94
N THR A 81 -6.57 12.80 13.61
CA THR A 81 -6.06 13.80 14.56
C THR A 81 -6.87 15.10 14.58
N ASN A 82 -8.01 15.15 13.90
CA ASN A 82 -8.84 16.36 13.87
C ASN A 82 -9.47 16.66 15.24
N SER A 83 -9.76 17.92 15.46
CA SER A 83 -10.56 18.42 16.57
C SER A 83 -11.81 19.16 16.06
N SER A 84 -12.68 19.60 16.97
CA SER A 84 -13.90 20.32 16.59
C SER A 84 -13.65 21.65 15.85
N SER A 85 -12.47 22.20 15.95
CA SER A 85 -12.10 23.50 15.37
C SER A 85 -10.92 23.44 14.39
N THR A 86 -10.28 22.28 14.25
CA THR A 86 -9.06 22.14 13.43
C THR A 86 -9.12 20.86 12.63
N ALA A 87 -8.99 20.97 11.30
CA ALA A 87 -8.81 19.85 10.43
C ALA A 87 -7.49 19.15 10.75
N GLY A 88 -7.53 17.82 10.84
CA GLY A 88 -6.37 16.98 11.11
C GLY A 88 -6.05 16.08 9.94
N THR A 89 -5.31 15.03 10.24
CA THR A 89 -4.91 13.99 9.27
C THR A 89 -5.50 12.65 9.69
N ALA A 90 -6.09 11.94 8.75
CA ALA A 90 -6.38 10.53 8.91
C ALA A 90 -5.19 9.72 8.39
N TYR A 91 -4.73 8.76 9.15
CA TYR A 91 -3.57 7.95 8.79
C TYR A 91 -3.65 6.53 9.35
N TRP A 92 -2.89 5.66 8.75
CA TRP A 92 -2.60 4.32 9.20
C TRP A 92 -1.10 4.06 9.08
N THR A 93 -0.52 3.34 10.04
CA THR A 93 0.91 3.04 10.05
C THR A 93 1.16 1.54 10.29
N PRO A 94 2.13 0.94 9.61
CA PRO A 94 2.61 -0.39 9.94
C PRO A 94 3.20 -0.46 11.36
N SER A 95 3.14 -1.63 12.00
CA SER A 95 3.76 -1.86 13.32
C SER A 95 5.27 -2.03 13.25
N ALA A 96 5.81 -2.32 12.08
CA ALA A 96 7.23 -2.53 11.86
C ALA A 96 7.67 -1.88 10.56
N SER A 97 8.95 -1.58 10.44
CA SER A 97 9.55 -1.11 9.21
C SER A 97 9.37 -2.12 8.09
N ILE A 98 9.10 -1.62 6.88
CA ILE A 98 9.06 -2.44 5.67
C ILE A 98 10.51 -2.71 5.26
N THR A 99 10.94 -3.96 5.34
CA THR A 99 12.35 -4.34 5.13
C THR A 99 12.49 -5.34 4.00
N TYR A 100 13.35 -5.03 3.05
CA TYR A 100 13.79 -5.93 1.98
C TYR A 100 15.16 -6.48 2.35
N THR A 101 15.21 -7.69 2.89
CA THR A 101 16.45 -8.29 3.40
C THR A 101 17.25 -8.94 2.28
N THR A 102 18.56 -8.65 2.23
CA THR A 102 19.52 -9.25 1.27
C THR A 102 19.07 -9.14 -0.21
N VAL A 103 18.44 -8.04 -0.57
CA VAL A 103 17.99 -7.79 -1.94
C VAL A 103 19.05 -7.04 -2.73
N THR A 104 19.36 -7.55 -3.92
CA THR A 104 20.19 -6.87 -4.93
C THR A 104 19.35 -6.72 -6.20
N LEU A 105 18.93 -5.49 -6.49
CA LEU A 105 18.09 -5.21 -7.65
C LEU A 105 18.92 -5.06 -8.91
N THR A 106 18.40 -5.52 -10.04
CA THR A 106 18.99 -5.34 -11.37
C THR A 106 18.67 -3.98 -11.97
N THR A 107 17.62 -3.33 -11.49
CA THR A 107 17.16 -2.01 -11.94
C THR A 107 16.72 -1.20 -10.73
N ALA A 108 16.98 0.11 -10.75
CA ALA A 108 16.50 1.00 -9.70
C ALA A 108 14.96 1.09 -9.72
N PHE A 109 14.37 1.22 -8.55
CA PHE A 109 12.94 1.52 -8.39
C PHE A 109 12.73 3.01 -8.08
N ASP A 110 11.54 3.51 -8.32
CA ASP A 110 11.12 4.86 -7.93
C ASP A 110 9.74 4.89 -7.24
N THR A 111 9.05 3.78 -7.24
CA THR A 111 7.69 3.67 -6.67
C THR A 111 7.53 2.36 -5.87
N VAL A 112 6.79 2.47 -4.77
CA VAL A 112 6.40 1.36 -3.89
C VAL A 112 4.88 1.24 -3.85
#